data_5cd6bfa76904c7530fd11e7f46d88017
#
_entry.id   5cd6bfa76904c7530fd11e7f46d88017
#
_cell.length_a   1.000
_cell.length_b   1.000
_cell.length_c   1.000
_cell.angle_alpha   90.00
_cell.angle_beta   90.00
_cell.angle_gamma   90.00
#
_symmetry.space_group_name_H-M   'P 1'
#
loop_
_entity.id
_entity.type
_entity.pdbx_description
1 polymer ?
#
loop_
_entity_poly.entity_id
_entity_poly.type
_entity_poly.pdbx_seq_one_letter_code
_entity_poly.pdbx_strand_id
1 'polypeptide(L)'
;MFAMRLLILIKSFSRFWRKGIFSKPLFSKSTSFKNLLYLYVIQVANYVLPLVTLPYLAQALGPESFGKLLLAQAIAQYLFWILEYGFMFSATRQASQVRDRPEELGKVLAGVMHARLLLLPVALLFGVLIAIFVPPLRGEWSIVGGLLLASIGSSFNFTWFFQALEMMRTLAIIEVGTRFLSILGVFLFVRGPQDAALPLYLQALGLFLSNGLGFFWALEKVAWPGLSGGLFWLRKGFNLFVYNLVAALYSNVNLLLASLLLPMVQVSHYAAGERLVRPLVNVWAPINRLFFPRLSFQVIHDPKEARRWMVYGGAVLFSVGLGLSGLLFLLAPFLVQVMLGPGYEEVTPLLKVMAFFLLFSALSSFLGLQVLLPLGREQGLLWGTLLGACWNIGVGWYAAVRWGAHGLAWTLVSGEAWVLGGMLLTLWRWKRLEGGRG
;
A
#
# COMPACT_ATOMS: atom_id res chain seq x y z
N MET A 1 -20.16 27.13 24.02
CA MET A 1 -19.42 28.38 23.81
C MET A 1 -18.01 28.18 23.27
N PHE A 2 -17.24 27.17 23.75
CA PHE A 2 -15.88 26.85 23.28
C PHE A 2 -15.84 26.34 21.82
N ALA A 3 -16.75 25.44 21.44
CA ALA A 3 -16.86 24.91 20.08
C ALA A 3 -17.19 25.99 19.03
N MET A 4 -17.98 26.99 19.39
CA MET A 4 -18.35 28.08 18.48
C MET A 4 -17.21 29.09 18.29
N ARG A 5 -16.36 29.32 19.29
CA ARG A 5 -15.14 30.14 19.18
C ARG A 5 -14.06 29.42 18.35
N LEU A 6 -13.94 28.09 18.50
CA LEU A 6 -13.05 27.28 17.70
C LEU A 6 -13.45 27.29 16.20
N LEU A 7 -14.75 27.20 15.90
CA LEU A 7 -15.30 27.32 14.54
C LEU A 7 -15.04 28.69 13.90
N ILE A 8 -15.08 29.76 14.67
CA ILE A 8 -14.82 31.15 14.20
C ILE A 8 -13.31 31.32 13.90
N LEU A 9 -12.44 30.81 14.78
CA LEU A 9 -10.98 30.81 14.54
C LEU A 9 -10.61 29.98 13.31
N ILE A 10 -11.21 28.81 13.13
CA ILE A 10 -11.01 27.94 11.96
C ILE A 10 -11.50 28.62 10.68
N LYS A 11 -12.66 29.30 10.70
CA LYS A 11 -13.16 30.09 9.56
C LYS A 11 -12.28 31.29 9.22
N SER A 12 -11.62 31.92 10.20
CA SER A 12 -10.69 33.03 9.94
C SER A 12 -9.36 32.52 9.35
N PHE A 13 -8.87 31.38 9.82
CA PHE A 13 -7.67 30.73 9.29
C PHE A 13 -7.87 30.23 7.85
N SER A 14 -9.06 29.67 7.54
CA SER A 14 -9.39 29.24 6.18
C SER A 14 -9.48 30.39 5.18
N ARG A 15 -9.96 31.57 5.61
CA ARG A 15 -9.98 32.79 4.77
C ARG A 15 -8.58 33.34 4.44
N PHE A 16 -7.63 33.19 5.34
CA PHE A 16 -6.24 33.62 5.14
C PHE A 16 -5.57 32.76 4.03
N TRP A 17 -5.82 31.45 4.04
CA TRP A 17 -5.30 30.56 3.01
C TRP A 17 -6.01 30.67 1.65
N ARG A 18 -7.25 31.14 1.60
CA ARG A 18 -8.02 31.31 0.35
C ARG A 18 -7.46 32.37 -0.60
N LYS A 19 -6.88 33.44 -0.09
CA LYS A 19 -6.49 34.60 -0.92
C LYS A 19 -5.21 34.41 -1.74
N GLY A 20 -4.39 33.39 -1.43
CA GLY A 20 -3.05 33.26 -2.03
C GLY A 20 -2.84 32.12 -3.01
N ILE A 21 -3.49 30.99 -2.87
CA ILE A 21 -3.05 29.75 -3.53
C ILE A 21 -4.14 29.08 -4.40
N PHE A 22 -5.44 29.36 -4.22
CA PHE A 22 -6.52 28.50 -4.70
C PHE A 22 -7.57 29.10 -5.66
N SER A 23 -7.30 30.24 -6.31
CA SER A 23 -8.26 30.87 -7.20
C SER A 23 -7.96 30.56 -8.68
N LYS A 24 -8.49 29.47 -9.25
CA LYS A 24 -8.82 29.37 -10.69
C LYS A 24 -9.61 28.08 -11.02
N PRO A 25 -10.50 28.11 -12.05
CA PRO A 25 -11.44 27.04 -12.37
C PRO A 25 -10.88 25.84 -13.11
N LEU A 26 -11.60 24.72 -13.00
CA LEU A 26 -11.18 23.32 -12.97
C LEU A 26 -11.16 22.56 -14.31
N PHE A 27 -11.44 23.11 -15.47
CA PHE A 27 -11.59 22.34 -16.73
C PHE A 27 -10.76 22.86 -17.90
N SER A 28 -9.54 22.32 -18.03
CA SER A 28 -8.76 22.35 -19.26
C SER A 28 -7.91 21.06 -19.35
N LYS A 29 -7.56 20.64 -20.58
CA LYS A 29 -6.64 19.48 -20.80
C LYS A 29 -5.32 19.60 -19.99
N SER A 30 -4.91 20.82 -19.67
CA SER A 30 -3.76 21.12 -18.81
C SER A 30 -3.99 20.73 -17.33
N THR A 31 -5.23 20.69 -16.84
CA THR A 31 -5.57 20.35 -15.45
C THR A 31 -5.42 18.85 -15.19
N SER A 32 -5.82 18.01 -16.14
CA SER A 32 -5.68 16.54 -16.03
C SER A 32 -4.21 16.12 -15.99
N PHE A 33 -3.35 16.77 -16.78
CA PHE A 33 -1.91 16.50 -16.75
C PHE A 33 -1.28 16.94 -15.42
N LYS A 34 -1.65 18.10 -14.89
CA LYS A 34 -1.18 18.59 -13.59
C LYS A 34 -1.63 17.67 -12.44
N ASN A 35 -2.89 17.22 -12.46
CA ASN A 35 -3.39 16.26 -11.47
C ASN A 35 -2.63 14.95 -11.52
N LEU A 36 -2.30 14.45 -12.70
CA LEU A 36 -1.46 13.26 -12.87
C LEU A 36 -0.06 13.49 -12.26
N LEU A 37 0.56 14.64 -12.50
CA LEU A 37 1.86 14.99 -11.92
C LEU A 37 1.80 15.00 -10.38
N TYR A 38 0.78 15.60 -9.78
CA TYR A 38 0.62 15.59 -8.31
C TYR A 38 0.43 14.17 -7.75
N LEU A 39 -0.30 13.29 -8.44
CA LEU A 39 -0.40 11.88 -8.06
C LEU A 39 0.97 11.18 -8.09
N TYR A 40 1.80 11.48 -9.10
CA TYR A 40 3.17 10.97 -9.14
C TYR A 40 4.04 11.53 -8.01
N VAL A 41 3.91 12.82 -7.67
CA VAL A 41 4.62 13.41 -6.53
C VAL A 41 4.24 12.71 -5.23
N ILE A 42 2.95 12.46 -4.99
CA ILE A 42 2.48 11.69 -3.82
C ILE A 42 3.09 10.28 -3.84
N GLN A 43 3.05 9.62 -5.00
CA GLN A 43 3.54 8.25 -5.12
C GLN A 43 5.06 8.16 -4.90
N VAL A 44 5.82 9.07 -5.50
CA VAL A 44 7.27 9.16 -5.27
C VAL A 44 7.57 9.45 -3.80
N ALA A 45 6.86 10.39 -3.19
CA ALA A 45 7.04 10.68 -1.77
C ALA A 45 6.72 9.46 -0.89
N ASN A 46 5.69 8.68 -1.24
CA ASN A 46 5.31 7.46 -0.52
C ASN A 46 6.40 6.37 -0.53
N TYR A 47 7.27 6.34 -1.54
CA TYR A 47 8.35 5.38 -1.64
C TYR A 47 9.70 5.95 -1.22
N VAL A 48 10.04 7.16 -1.67
CA VAL A 48 11.35 7.77 -1.42
C VAL A 48 11.51 8.17 0.05
N LEU A 49 10.48 8.78 0.64
CA LEU A 49 10.58 9.26 2.02
C LEU A 49 10.84 8.13 3.05
N PRO A 50 10.16 6.97 3.00
CA PRO A 50 10.52 5.83 3.85
C PRO A 50 11.91 5.26 3.56
N LEU A 51 12.39 5.29 2.31
CA LEU A 51 13.74 4.84 1.97
C LEU A 51 14.82 5.78 2.51
N VAL A 52 14.55 7.10 2.58
CA VAL A 52 15.47 8.07 3.20
C VAL A 52 15.57 7.88 4.72
N THR A 53 14.49 7.53 5.39
CA THR A 53 14.51 7.28 6.85
C THR A 53 15.05 5.90 7.22
N LEU A 54 15.04 4.94 6.29
CA LEU A 54 15.42 3.55 6.56
C LEU A 54 16.86 3.40 7.06
N PRO A 55 17.89 4.01 6.41
CA PRO A 55 19.27 3.91 6.90
C PRO A 55 19.43 4.46 8.31
N TYR A 56 18.83 5.61 8.56
CA TYR A 56 18.89 6.27 9.86
C TYR A 56 18.25 5.41 10.95
N LEU A 57 17.02 4.93 10.71
CA LEU A 57 16.30 4.10 11.68
C LEU A 57 16.98 2.75 11.93
N ALA A 58 17.51 2.10 10.88
CA ALA A 58 18.22 0.83 11.02
C ALA A 58 19.47 0.97 11.90
N GLN A 59 20.25 2.04 11.70
CA GLN A 59 21.47 2.28 12.48
C GLN A 59 21.18 2.80 13.88
N ALA A 60 20.24 3.74 14.04
CA ALA A 60 19.92 4.32 15.35
C ALA A 60 19.25 3.30 16.29
N LEU A 61 18.33 2.48 15.78
CA LEU A 61 17.57 1.53 16.60
C LEU A 61 18.27 0.19 16.77
N GLY A 62 19.14 -0.19 15.85
CA GLY A 62 19.74 -1.52 15.78
C GLY A 62 18.74 -2.61 15.37
N PRO A 63 19.22 -3.84 15.06
CA PRO A 63 18.40 -4.87 14.42
C PRO A 63 17.14 -5.26 15.20
N GLU A 64 17.22 -5.39 16.52
CA GLU A 64 16.07 -5.85 17.32
C GLU A 64 14.96 -4.81 17.38
N SER A 65 15.26 -3.58 17.82
CA SER A 65 14.26 -2.50 17.96
C SER A 65 13.72 -2.05 16.60
N PHE A 66 14.58 -2.03 15.56
CA PHE A 66 14.14 -1.76 14.20
C PHE A 66 13.17 -2.82 13.67
N GLY A 67 13.43 -4.09 13.97
CA GLY A 67 12.53 -5.18 13.63
C GLY A 67 11.15 -5.05 14.31
N LYS A 68 11.10 -4.69 15.60
CA LYS A 68 9.84 -4.42 16.32
C LYS A 68 9.07 -3.28 15.66
N LEU A 69 9.75 -2.21 15.24
CA LEU A 69 9.14 -1.11 14.50
C LEU A 69 8.56 -1.57 13.16
N LEU A 70 9.33 -2.33 12.36
CA LEU A 70 8.86 -2.82 11.05
C LEU A 70 7.66 -3.75 11.19
N LEU A 71 7.66 -4.63 12.19
CA LEU A 71 6.55 -5.51 12.52
C LEU A 71 5.30 -4.70 12.91
N ALA A 72 5.45 -3.71 13.80
CA ALA A 72 4.35 -2.83 14.19
C ALA A 72 3.77 -2.07 13.00
N GLN A 73 4.61 -1.57 12.08
CA GLN A 73 4.15 -0.92 10.84
C GLN A 73 3.40 -1.89 9.91
N ALA A 74 3.83 -3.15 9.83
CA ALA A 74 3.12 -4.16 9.05
C ALA A 74 1.75 -4.48 9.63
N ILE A 75 1.63 -4.59 10.96
CA ILE A 75 0.35 -4.78 11.63
C ILE A 75 -0.55 -3.55 11.44
N ALA A 76 -0.02 -2.33 11.59
CA ALA A 76 -0.76 -1.11 11.31
C ALA A 76 -1.31 -1.08 9.87
N GLN A 77 -0.56 -1.63 8.91
CA GLN A 77 -1.01 -1.76 7.52
C GLN A 77 -2.19 -2.74 7.38
N TYR A 78 -2.23 -3.85 8.13
CA TYR A 78 -3.40 -4.74 8.15
C TYR A 78 -4.62 -4.03 8.74
N LEU A 79 -4.45 -3.31 9.85
CA LEU A 79 -5.54 -2.54 10.46
C LEU A 79 -6.05 -1.45 9.51
N PHE A 80 -5.15 -0.79 8.77
CA PHE A 80 -5.53 0.14 7.72
C PHE A 80 -6.42 -0.51 6.65
N TRP A 81 -6.12 -1.72 6.18
CA TRP A 81 -6.96 -2.41 5.19
C TRP A 81 -8.34 -2.76 5.73
N ILE A 82 -8.45 -3.10 7.02
CA ILE A 82 -9.76 -3.29 7.67
C ILE A 82 -10.56 -1.99 7.68
N LEU A 83 -9.94 -0.86 8.03
CA LEU A 83 -10.58 0.45 8.16
C LEU A 83 -10.86 1.12 6.81
N GLU A 84 -10.04 0.84 5.81
CA GLU A 84 -10.22 1.34 4.44
C GLU A 84 -11.41 0.68 3.75
N TYR A 85 -11.63 -0.61 3.98
CA TYR A 85 -12.81 -1.40 3.60
C TYR A 85 -13.21 -1.30 2.10
N GLY A 86 -12.30 -0.87 1.22
CA GLY A 86 -12.56 -0.62 -0.21
C GLY A 86 -13.23 0.73 -0.49
N PHE A 87 -13.26 1.65 0.49
CA PHE A 87 -13.84 3.00 0.30
C PHE A 87 -13.07 3.81 -0.74
N MET A 88 -11.79 3.53 -0.95
CA MET A 88 -10.99 4.17 -1.99
C MET A 88 -11.64 4.07 -3.37
N PHE A 89 -12.26 2.95 -3.70
CA PHE A 89 -12.94 2.75 -4.97
C PHE A 89 -14.44 3.07 -4.88
N SER A 90 -15.15 2.52 -3.88
CA SER A 90 -16.60 2.64 -3.76
C SER A 90 -17.04 4.06 -3.45
N ALA A 91 -16.36 4.74 -2.52
CA ALA A 91 -16.69 6.10 -2.14
C ALA A 91 -16.23 7.12 -3.19
N THR A 92 -15.03 6.97 -3.78
CA THR A 92 -14.57 7.83 -4.88
C THR A 92 -15.57 7.81 -6.03
N ARG A 93 -16.03 6.62 -6.45
CA ARG A 93 -17.02 6.48 -7.52
C ARG A 93 -18.33 7.20 -7.19
N GLN A 94 -18.87 7.01 -6.00
CA GLN A 94 -20.12 7.62 -5.59
C GLN A 94 -19.98 9.15 -5.46
N ALA A 95 -18.91 9.62 -4.80
CA ALA A 95 -18.66 11.04 -4.61
C ALA A 95 -18.44 11.77 -5.92
N SER A 96 -17.74 11.17 -6.90
CA SER A 96 -17.53 11.77 -8.22
C SER A 96 -18.83 11.96 -8.99
N GLN A 97 -19.82 11.08 -8.81
CA GLN A 97 -21.14 11.20 -9.46
C GLN A 97 -22.01 12.33 -8.88
N VAL A 98 -21.76 12.72 -7.63
CA VAL A 98 -22.55 13.75 -6.93
C VAL A 98 -21.71 14.98 -6.52
N ARG A 99 -20.53 15.15 -7.11
CA ARG A 99 -19.56 16.18 -6.72
C ARG A 99 -20.08 17.61 -6.77
N ASP A 100 -21.04 17.88 -7.68
CA ASP A 100 -21.64 19.21 -7.87
C ASP A 100 -22.87 19.44 -6.96
N ARG A 101 -23.24 18.45 -6.11
CA ARG A 101 -24.38 18.49 -5.18
C ARG A 101 -23.89 18.40 -3.75
N PRO A 102 -23.68 19.54 -3.05
CA PRO A 102 -23.09 19.56 -1.70
C PRO A 102 -23.82 18.72 -0.66
N GLU A 103 -25.16 18.61 -0.75
CA GLU A 103 -25.98 17.80 0.17
C GLU A 103 -25.75 16.29 -0.04
N GLU A 104 -25.76 15.82 -1.28
CA GLU A 104 -25.53 14.42 -1.60
C GLU A 104 -24.07 14.03 -1.31
N LEU A 105 -23.13 14.89 -1.66
CA LEU A 105 -21.73 14.71 -1.34
C LEU A 105 -21.49 14.63 0.18
N GLY A 106 -22.22 15.44 0.95
CA GLY A 106 -22.25 15.41 2.41
C GLY A 106 -22.73 14.08 2.96
N LYS A 107 -23.79 13.49 2.38
CA LYS A 107 -24.30 12.16 2.76
C LYS A 107 -23.26 11.06 2.50
N VAL A 108 -22.53 11.13 1.36
CA VAL A 108 -21.46 10.18 1.06
C VAL A 108 -20.33 10.29 2.10
N LEU A 109 -19.87 11.52 2.37
CA LEU A 109 -18.83 11.77 3.37
C LEU A 109 -19.23 11.27 4.75
N ALA A 110 -20.42 11.64 5.22
CA ALA A 110 -20.96 11.24 6.51
C ALA A 110 -21.10 9.72 6.64
N GLY A 111 -21.58 9.06 5.58
CA GLY A 111 -21.75 7.61 5.54
C GLY A 111 -20.42 6.84 5.61
N VAL A 112 -19.41 7.28 4.89
CA VAL A 112 -18.05 6.69 4.94
C VAL A 112 -17.41 6.92 6.31
N MET A 113 -17.52 8.13 6.89
CA MET A 113 -17.03 8.42 8.24
C MET A 113 -17.72 7.56 9.28
N HIS A 114 -19.05 7.44 9.22
CA HIS A 114 -19.81 6.59 10.12
C HIS A 114 -19.40 5.10 9.99
N ALA A 115 -19.22 4.60 8.76
CA ALA A 115 -18.74 3.23 8.54
C ALA A 115 -17.36 2.98 9.17
N ARG A 116 -16.43 3.92 9.02
CA ARG A 116 -15.09 3.83 9.62
C ARG A 116 -15.12 3.87 11.15
N LEU A 117 -15.98 4.70 11.72
CA LEU A 117 -16.21 4.73 13.18
C LEU A 117 -16.78 3.41 13.71
N LEU A 118 -17.65 2.73 12.94
CA LEU A 118 -18.16 1.41 13.31
C LEU A 118 -17.07 0.32 13.21
N LEU A 119 -16.16 0.42 12.26
CA LEU A 119 -15.04 -0.52 12.10
C LEU A 119 -13.89 -0.28 13.08
N LEU A 120 -13.75 0.95 13.59
CA LEU A 120 -12.63 1.34 14.45
C LEU A 120 -12.49 0.47 15.71
N PRO A 121 -13.54 0.21 16.52
CA PRO A 121 -13.43 -0.67 17.68
C PRO A 121 -12.99 -2.09 17.31
N VAL A 122 -13.49 -2.62 16.18
CA VAL A 122 -13.13 -3.95 15.68
C VAL A 122 -11.65 -4.00 15.30
N ALA A 123 -11.17 -3.01 14.57
CA ALA A 123 -9.76 -2.93 14.18
C ALA A 123 -8.83 -2.77 15.40
N LEU A 124 -9.21 -1.92 16.37
CA LEU A 124 -8.43 -1.72 17.60
C LEU A 124 -8.38 -3.00 18.45
N LEU A 125 -9.53 -3.66 18.63
CA LEU A 125 -9.58 -4.94 19.34
C LEU A 125 -8.67 -5.97 18.66
N PHE A 126 -8.74 -6.08 17.33
CA PHE A 126 -7.89 -6.99 16.56
C PHE A 126 -6.41 -6.63 16.68
N GLY A 127 -6.05 -5.33 16.67
CA GLY A 127 -4.69 -4.85 16.90
C GLY A 127 -4.16 -5.21 18.29
N VAL A 128 -4.96 -5.03 19.33
CA VAL A 128 -4.61 -5.43 20.71
C VAL A 128 -4.45 -6.94 20.83
N LEU A 129 -5.36 -7.72 20.24
CA LEU A 129 -5.25 -9.19 20.24
C LEU A 129 -3.96 -9.64 19.55
N ILE A 130 -3.66 -9.11 18.36
CA ILE A 130 -2.41 -9.41 17.67
C ILE A 130 -1.20 -9.07 18.58
N ALA A 131 -1.19 -7.90 19.21
CA ALA A 131 -0.09 -7.50 20.08
C ALA A 131 0.09 -8.44 21.29
N ILE A 132 -0.98 -9.03 21.82
CA ILE A 132 -0.91 -10.02 22.89
C ILE A 132 -0.38 -11.38 22.39
N PHE A 133 -0.82 -11.82 21.20
CA PHE A 133 -0.46 -13.13 20.67
C PHE A 133 0.87 -13.15 19.92
N VAL A 134 1.34 -12.03 19.41
CA VAL A 134 2.62 -11.91 18.68
C VAL A 134 3.77 -11.72 19.69
N PRO A 135 4.64 -12.74 19.89
CA PRO A 135 5.62 -12.74 20.97
C PRO A 135 6.52 -11.50 21.03
N PRO A 136 7.04 -10.95 19.90
CA PRO A 136 7.91 -9.77 19.93
C PRO A 136 7.26 -8.47 20.43
N LEU A 137 5.92 -8.40 20.47
CA LEU A 137 5.19 -7.22 20.93
C LEU A 137 4.63 -7.34 22.35
N ARG A 138 4.78 -8.52 22.97
CA ARG A 138 4.33 -8.74 24.35
C ARG A 138 5.09 -7.86 25.33
N GLY A 139 4.36 -7.02 26.05
CA GLY A 139 4.94 -6.07 27.00
C GLY A 139 5.46 -4.77 26.38
N GLU A 140 5.52 -4.67 25.06
CA GLU A 140 5.95 -3.46 24.33
C GLU A 140 4.81 -2.45 24.15
N TRP A 141 4.14 -2.08 25.25
CA TRP A 141 2.93 -1.25 25.19
C TRP A 141 3.13 0.11 24.54
N SER A 142 4.35 0.66 24.58
CA SER A 142 4.69 1.90 23.88
C SER A 142 4.60 1.73 22.36
N ILE A 143 5.15 0.63 21.81
CA ILE A 143 5.09 0.30 20.37
C ILE A 143 3.64 0.01 19.98
N VAL A 144 2.91 -0.75 20.79
CA VAL A 144 1.50 -1.08 20.57
C VAL A 144 0.64 0.19 20.59
N GLY A 145 0.87 1.10 21.52
CA GLY A 145 0.19 2.40 21.57
C GLY A 145 0.43 3.23 20.30
N GLY A 146 1.67 3.31 19.84
CA GLY A 146 2.03 3.99 18.60
C GLY A 146 1.39 3.34 17.35
N LEU A 147 1.40 2.01 17.27
CA LEU A 147 0.74 1.22 16.24
C LEU A 147 -0.77 1.51 16.18
N LEU A 148 -1.47 1.48 17.32
CA LEU A 148 -2.90 1.73 17.39
C LEU A 148 -3.23 3.19 17.02
N LEU A 149 -2.46 4.16 17.49
CA LEU A 149 -2.62 5.57 17.13
C LEU A 149 -2.39 5.81 15.63
N ALA A 150 -1.37 5.19 15.04
CA ALA A 150 -1.14 5.28 13.60
C ALA A 150 -2.31 4.66 12.81
N SER A 151 -2.88 3.56 13.30
CA SER A 151 -4.06 2.93 12.70
C SER A 151 -5.31 3.81 12.80
N ILE A 152 -5.54 4.45 13.95
CA ILE A 152 -6.62 5.43 14.12
C ILE A 152 -6.41 6.62 13.16
N GLY A 153 -5.19 7.17 13.11
CA GLY A 153 -4.86 8.26 12.20
C GLY A 153 -5.13 7.89 10.74
N SER A 154 -4.75 6.69 10.32
CA SER A 154 -4.96 6.22 8.94
C SER A 154 -6.43 5.96 8.59
N SER A 155 -7.29 5.67 9.57
CA SER A 155 -8.70 5.34 9.37
C SER A 155 -9.52 6.48 8.77
N PHE A 156 -9.10 7.71 8.97
CA PHE A 156 -9.80 8.91 8.47
C PHE A 156 -9.19 9.48 7.18
N ASN A 157 -8.57 8.64 6.35
CA ASN A 157 -7.95 9.04 5.10
C ASN A 157 -8.96 9.70 4.14
N PHE A 158 -8.62 10.88 3.63
CA PHE A 158 -9.43 11.68 2.70
C PHE A 158 -9.00 11.59 1.24
N THR A 159 -8.01 10.76 0.90
CA THR A 159 -7.49 10.61 -0.47
C THR A 159 -8.61 10.32 -1.48
N TRP A 160 -9.56 9.43 -1.12
CA TRP A 160 -10.72 9.12 -1.94
C TRP A 160 -11.62 10.34 -2.26
N PHE A 161 -11.80 11.25 -1.29
CA PHE A 161 -12.62 12.44 -1.43
C PHE A 161 -11.97 13.47 -2.35
N PHE A 162 -10.68 13.74 -2.14
CA PHE A 162 -9.93 14.64 -3.01
C PHE A 162 -9.80 14.10 -4.44
N GLN A 163 -9.69 12.77 -4.60
CA GLN A 163 -9.69 12.14 -5.91
C GLN A 163 -11.04 12.31 -6.62
N ALA A 164 -12.16 12.12 -5.91
CA ALA A 164 -13.49 12.31 -6.46
C ALA A 164 -13.73 13.74 -6.96
N LEU A 165 -13.17 14.73 -6.28
CA LEU A 165 -13.25 16.14 -6.64
C LEU A 165 -12.13 16.60 -7.58
N GLU A 166 -11.25 15.72 -8.03
CA GLU A 166 -10.08 16.01 -8.89
C GLU A 166 -9.11 17.05 -8.29
N MET A 167 -8.98 17.08 -6.94
CA MET A 167 -8.20 18.08 -6.20
C MET A 167 -6.84 17.56 -5.76
N MET A 168 -6.09 16.99 -6.70
CA MET A 168 -4.82 16.31 -6.43
C MET A 168 -3.74 17.23 -5.88
N ARG A 169 -3.74 18.51 -6.26
CA ARG A 169 -2.78 19.49 -5.73
C ARG A 169 -2.93 19.68 -4.23
N THR A 170 -4.15 19.86 -3.75
CA THR A 170 -4.43 20.05 -2.31
C THR A 170 -4.02 18.80 -1.53
N LEU A 171 -4.41 17.63 -2.04
CA LEU A 171 -4.02 16.35 -1.46
C LEU A 171 -2.51 16.21 -1.36
N ALA A 172 -1.77 16.51 -2.45
CA ALA A 172 -0.31 16.40 -2.48
C ALA A 172 0.37 17.33 -1.44
N ILE A 173 -0.07 18.58 -1.33
CA ILE A 173 0.48 19.52 -0.37
C ILE A 173 0.25 19.04 1.07
N ILE A 174 -0.97 18.55 1.37
CA ILE A 174 -1.31 18.08 2.70
C ILE A 174 -0.54 16.80 3.02
N GLU A 175 -0.63 15.75 2.18
CA GLU A 175 -0.01 14.45 2.47
C GLU A 175 1.52 14.51 2.49
N VAL A 176 2.13 15.15 1.49
CA VAL A 176 3.59 15.23 1.42
C VAL A 176 4.15 16.15 2.50
N GLY A 177 3.48 17.29 2.76
CA GLY A 177 3.89 18.23 3.79
C GLY A 177 3.85 17.62 5.20
N THR A 178 2.74 16.98 5.59
CA THR A 178 2.63 16.35 6.91
C THR A 178 3.57 15.16 7.07
N ARG A 179 3.77 14.39 6.01
CA ARG A 179 4.74 13.28 6.01
C ARG A 179 6.17 13.79 6.15
N PHE A 180 6.53 14.86 5.45
CA PHE A 180 7.84 15.49 5.60
C PHE A 180 8.08 15.97 7.05
N LEU A 181 7.08 16.57 7.70
CA LEU A 181 7.17 16.95 9.11
C LEU A 181 7.38 15.74 10.03
N SER A 182 6.67 14.63 9.79
CA SER A 182 6.86 13.39 10.55
C SER A 182 8.29 12.86 10.41
N ILE A 183 8.84 12.88 9.20
CA ILE A 183 10.20 12.43 8.92
C ILE A 183 11.24 13.34 9.56
N LEU A 184 11.04 14.65 9.49
CA LEU A 184 11.89 15.61 10.18
C LEU A 184 11.92 15.32 11.69
N GLY A 185 10.74 15.03 12.28
CA GLY A 185 10.63 14.58 13.67
C GLY A 185 11.44 13.30 13.95
N VAL A 186 11.44 12.32 13.03
CA VAL A 186 12.25 11.11 13.18
C VAL A 186 13.74 11.46 13.30
N PHE A 187 14.28 12.31 12.42
CA PHE A 187 15.69 12.71 12.47
C PHE A 187 16.04 13.54 13.70
N LEU A 188 15.10 14.31 14.25
CA LEU A 188 15.34 15.18 15.41
C LEU A 188 15.25 14.41 16.74
N PHE A 189 14.34 13.46 16.86
CA PHE A 189 13.96 12.89 18.16
C PHE A 189 14.36 11.43 18.35
N VAL A 190 14.49 10.62 17.29
CA VAL A 190 14.90 9.22 17.41
C VAL A 190 16.41 9.16 17.51
N ARG A 191 16.96 8.62 18.61
CA ARG A 191 18.40 8.61 18.85
C ARG A 191 18.96 7.23 19.23
N GLY A 192 18.12 6.32 19.70
CA GLY A 192 18.59 5.02 20.17
C GLY A 192 17.49 3.96 20.22
N PRO A 193 17.84 2.73 20.59
CA PRO A 193 16.92 1.58 20.62
C PRO A 193 15.66 1.81 21.45
N GLN A 194 15.74 2.62 22.52
CA GLN A 194 14.62 2.97 23.40
C GLN A 194 13.54 3.78 22.69
N ASP A 195 13.87 4.44 21.57
CA ASP A 195 12.98 5.31 20.81
C ASP A 195 12.20 4.55 19.72
N ALA A 196 12.19 3.21 19.74
CA ALA A 196 11.58 2.37 18.71
C ALA A 196 10.08 2.66 18.47
N ALA A 197 9.36 3.13 19.49
CA ALA A 197 7.95 3.52 19.36
C ALA A 197 7.75 4.91 18.74
N LEU A 198 8.74 5.80 18.87
CA LEU A 198 8.60 7.21 18.49
C LEU A 198 8.30 7.43 17.00
N PRO A 199 8.89 6.68 16.04
CA PRO A 199 8.52 6.77 14.64
C PRO A 199 7.04 6.50 14.37
N LEU A 200 6.38 5.60 15.14
CA LEU A 200 4.95 5.32 15.03
C LEU A 200 4.10 6.48 15.53
N TYR A 201 4.49 7.10 16.65
CA TYR A 201 3.79 8.30 17.17
C TYR A 201 3.94 9.49 16.23
N LEU A 202 5.11 9.72 15.67
CA LEU A 202 5.36 10.78 14.69
C LEU A 202 4.58 10.54 13.39
N GLN A 203 4.50 9.28 12.94
CA GLN A 203 3.66 8.88 11.82
C GLN A 203 2.17 9.12 12.13
N ALA A 204 1.70 8.73 13.32
CA ALA A 204 0.34 8.98 13.77
C ALA A 204 0.02 10.48 13.79
N LEU A 205 0.89 11.31 14.36
CA LEU A 205 0.74 12.76 14.37
C LEU A 205 0.61 13.33 12.95
N GLY A 206 1.48 12.92 12.03
CA GLY A 206 1.40 13.32 10.62
C GLY A 206 0.08 12.91 9.96
N LEU A 207 -0.41 11.70 10.25
CA LEU A 207 -1.70 11.22 9.75
C LEU A 207 -2.88 12.01 10.35
N PHE A 208 -2.87 12.30 11.66
CA PHE A 208 -3.91 13.14 12.28
C PHE A 208 -3.91 14.55 11.72
N LEU A 209 -2.74 15.16 11.51
CA LEU A 209 -2.62 16.47 10.88
C LEU A 209 -3.14 16.45 9.43
N SER A 210 -2.70 15.48 8.63
CA SER A 210 -3.13 15.31 7.24
C SER A 210 -4.64 15.14 7.13
N ASN A 211 -5.19 14.22 7.90
CA ASN A 211 -6.61 13.89 7.84
C ASN A 211 -7.48 14.94 8.51
N GLY A 212 -7.01 15.60 9.57
CA GLY A 212 -7.66 16.75 10.15
C GLY A 212 -7.79 17.92 9.18
N LEU A 213 -6.70 18.29 8.50
CA LEU A 213 -6.72 19.29 7.44
C LEU A 213 -7.64 18.89 6.30
N GLY A 214 -7.58 17.60 5.88
CA GLY A 214 -8.46 17.03 4.86
C GLY A 214 -9.94 17.10 5.25
N PHE A 215 -10.28 16.79 6.49
CA PHE A 215 -11.63 16.87 7.02
C PHE A 215 -12.19 18.31 7.03
N PHE A 216 -11.44 19.25 7.58
CA PHE A 216 -11.84 20.66 7.60
C PHE A 216 -12.08 21.17 6.17
N TRP A 217 -11.23 20.78 5.24
CA TRP A 217 -11.36 21.16 3.85
C TRP A 217 -12.59 20.52 3.18
N ALA A 218 -12.88 19.26 3.49
CA ALA A 218 -14.06 18.56 3.01
C ALA A 218 -15.35 19.21 3.53
N LEU A 219 -15.39 19.63 4.81
CA LEU A 219 -16.55 20.31 5.39
C LEU A 219 -16.88 21.63 4.71
N GLU A 220 -15.92 22.32 4.09
CA GLU A 220 -16.20 23.53 3.30
C GLU A 220 -16.92 23.24 1.98
N LYS A 221 -16.87 22.00 1.48
CA LYS A 221 -17.40 21.58 0.19
C LYS A 221 -18.76 20.89 0.29
N VAL A 222 -19.18 20.52 1.47
CA VAL A 222 -20.37 19.71 1.71
C VAL A 222 -21.32 20.39 2.69
N ALA A 223 -22.62 20.11 2.53
CA ALA A 223 -23.59 20.30 3.60
C ALA A 223 -23.54 19.07 4.50
N TRP A 224 -22.99 19.22 5.73
CA TRP A 224 -22.79 18.11 6.65
C TRP A 224 -24.10 17.68 7.33
N PRO A 225 -24.64 16.47 7.04
CA PRO A 225 -25.93 16.03 7.59
C PRO A 225 -25.81 15.35 8.97
N GLY A 226 -24.62 15.30 9.56
CA GLY A 226 -24.32 14.43 10.70
C GLY A 226 -23.95 13.00 10.28
N LEU A 227 -23.47 12.20 11.23
CA LEU A 227 -23.06 10.81 10.98
C LEU A 227 -24.28 9.90 10.73
N SER A 228 -24.37 9.31 9.55
CA SER A 228 -25.48 8.43 9.16
C SER A 228 -25.09 7.48 8.02
N GLY A 229 -25.85 6.40 7.85
CA GLY A 229 -25.71 5.52 6.69
C GLY A 229 -24.48 4.57 6.69
N GLY A 230 -23.75 4.43 7.81
CA GLY A 230 -22.54 3.59 7.86
C GLY A 230 -22.77 2.13 7.47
N LEU A 231 -23.83 1.51 7.96
CA LEU A 231 -24.18 0.11 7.62
C LEU A 231 -24.44 -0.10 6.12
N PHE A 232 -25.04 0.88 5.46
CA PHE A 232 -25.22 0.82 4.01
C PHE A 232 -23.87 0.76 3.29
N TRP A 233 -22.91 1.57 3.72
CA TRP A 233 -21.56 1.61 3.14
C TRP A 233 -20.78 0.32 3.41
N LEU A 234 -20.94 -0.29 4.59
CA LEU A 234 -20.32 -1.57 4.92
C LEU A 234 -20.88 -2.69 4.02
N ARG A 235 -22.19 -2.77 3.85
CA ARG A 235 -22.81 -3.75 2.94
C ARG A 235 -22.35 -3.56 1.49
N LYS A 236 -22.29 -2.32 1.02
CA LYS A 236 -21.88 -1.97 -0.34
C LYS A 236 -20.40 -2.25 -0.61
N GLY A 237 -19.53 -2.07 0.37
CA GLY A 237 -18.07 -2.26 0.26
C GLY A 237 -17.59 -3.68 0.51
N PHE A 238 -18.44 -4.61 0.98
CA PHE A 238 -18.03 -5.91 1.47
C PHE A 238 -17.20 -6.75 0.48
N ASN A 239 -17.62 -6.83 -0.79
CA ASN A 239 -16.86 -7.58 -1.81
C ASN A 239 -15.47 -7.00 -2.07
N LEU A 240 -15.35 -5.66 -2.09
CA LEU A 240 -14.06 -4.98 -2.23
C LEU A 240 -13.19 -5.17 -0.98
N PHE A 241 -13.80 -5.19 0.19
CA PHE A 241 -13.10 -5.49 1.43
C PHE A 241 -12.49 -6.90 1.42
N VAL A 242 -13.27 -7.91 1.07
CA VAL A 242 -12.77 -9.29 0.97
C VAL A 242 -11.62 -9.39 -0.03
N TYR A 243 -11.75 -8.76 -1.20
CA TYR A 243 -10.68 -8.72 -2.19
C TYR A 243 -9.39 -8.07 -1.63
N ASN A 244 -9.52 -6.89 -1.00
CA ASN A 244 -8.39 -6.18 -0.41
C ASN A 244 -7.73 -6.97 0.73
N LEU A 245 -8.54 -7.65 1.56
CA LEU A 245 -8.04 -8.46 2.66
C LEU A 245 -7.23 -9.66 2.15
N VAL A 246 -7.72 -10.35 1.13
CA VAL A 246 -6.99 -11.47 0.49
C VAL A 246 -5.68 -10.97 -0.11
N ALA A 247 -5.70 -9.85 -0.82
CA ALA A 247 -4.51 -9.25 -1.40
C ALA A 247 -3.49 -8.80 -0.33
N ALA A 248 -3.97 -8.25 0.79
CA ALA A 248 -3.13 -7.85 1.93
C ALA A 248 -2.49 -9.06 2.62
N LEU A 249 -3.26 -10.13 2.84
CA LEU A 249 -2.74 -11.39 3.39
C LEU A 249 -1.67 -11.98 2.47
N TYR A 250 -1.94 -12.09 1.17
CA TYR A 250 -0.95 -12.57 0.22
C TYR A 250 0.35 -11.75 0.29
N SER A 251 0.22 -10.44 0.34
CA SER A 251 1.38 -9.54 0.27
C SER A 251 2.25 -9.54 1.52
N ASN A 252 1.72 -9.79 2.72
CA ASN A 252 2.46 -9.56 3.97
C ASN A 252 2.51 -10.76 4.91
N VAL A 253 1.97 -11.93 4.51
CA VAL A 253 1.88 -13.11 5.37
C VAL A 253 3.24 -13.62 5.81
N ASN A 254 4.26 -13.52 4.97
CA ASN A 254 5.61 -14.00 5.30
C ASN A 254 6.22 -13.24 6.48
N LEU A 255 5.99 -11.92 6.59
CA LEU A 255 6.45 -11.15 7.75
C LEU A 255 5.70 -11.52 9.03
N LEU A 256 4.39 -11.83 8.93
CA LEU A 256 3.65 -12.35 10.08
C LEU A 256 4.19 -13.72 10.51
N LEU A 257 4.43 -14.63 9.56
CA LEU A 257 5.03 -15.94 9.86
C LEU A 257 6.40 -15.78 10.50
N ALA A 258 7.23 -14.87 9.97
CA ALA A 258 8.52 -14.54 10.58
C ALA A 258 8.35 -14.14 12.06
N SER A 259 7.40 -13.23 12.34
CA SER A 259 7.18 -12.71 13.69
C SER A 259 6.65 -13.73 14.70
N LEU A 260 5.97 -14.76 14.22
CA LEU A 260 5.43 -15.84 15.06
C LEU A 260 6.44 -16.95 15.31
N LEU A 261 7.39 -17.17 14.40
CA LEU A 261 8.22 -18.37 14.37
C LEU A 261 9.72 -18.11 14.59
N LEU A 262 10.19 -16.87 14.33
CA LEU A 262 11.62 -16.58 14.30
C LEU A 262 12.04 -15.63 15.43
N PRO A 263 13.33 -15.68 15.83
CA PRO A 263 13.92 -14.66 16.70
C PRO A 263 13.82 -13.27 16.08
N MET A 264 13.68 -12.22 16.91
CA MET A 264 13.41 -10.85 16.46
C MET A 264 14.46 -10.30 15.48
N VAL A 265 15.72 -10.66 15.66
CA VAL A 265 16.81 -10.28 14.74
C VAL A 265 16.57 -10.84 13.34
N GLN A 266 16.13 -12.09 13.20
CA GLN A 266 15.80 -12.68 11.89
C GLN A 266 14.54 -12.05 11.28
N VAL A 267 13.54 -11.70 12.10
CA VAL A 267 12.36 -10.92 11.65
C VAL A 267 12.81 -9.58 11.07
N SER A 268 13.71 -8.89 11.77
CA SER A 268 14.31 -7.63 11.32
C SER A 268 15.02 -7.77 9.98
N HIS A 269 15.89 -8.78 9.86
CA HIS A 269 16.64 -9.04 8.62
C HIS A 269 15.70 -9.30 7.44
N TYR A 270 14.68 -10.16 7.64
CA TYR A 270 13.66 -10.43 6.62
C TYR A 270 12.89 -9.15 6.22
N ALA A 271 12.37 -8.42 7.21
CA ALA A 271 11.59 -7.21 7.00
C ALA A 271 12.40 -6.09 6.31
N ALA A 272 13.67 -5.92 6.71
CA ALA A 272 14.58 -4.96 6.10
C ALA A 272 14.86 -5.30 4.62
N GLY A 273 15.13 -6.57 4.31
CA GLY A 273 15.29 -7.05 2.93
C GLY A 273 14.03 -6.81 2.09
N GLU A 274 12.87 -7.18 2.61
CA GLU A 274 11.59 -6.98 1.95
C GLU A 274 11.29 -5.49 1.69
N ARG A 275 11.67 -4.61 2.61
CA ARG A 275 11.49 -3.16 2.48
C ARG A 275 12.35 -2.53 1.39
N LEU A 276 13.50 -3.13 1.06
CA LEU A 276 14.33 -2.73 -0.07
C LEU A 276 13.78 -3.22 -1.42
N VAL A 277 13.14 -4.39 -1.45
CA VAL A 277 12.63 -5.02 -2.69
C VAL A 277 11.27 -4.44 -3.12
N ARG A 278 10.33 -4.25 -2.18
CA ARG A 278 8.93 -3.89 -2.50
C ARG A 278 8.75 -2.61 -3.32
N PRO A 279 9.48 -1.50 -3.09
CA PRO A 279 9.34 -0.32 -3.93
C PRO A 279 9.67 -0.57 -5.40
N LEU A 280 10.58 -1.50 -5.69
CA LEU A 280 11.01 -1.83 -7.05
C LEU A 280 9.90 -2.51 -7.87
N VAL A 281 9.00 -3.24 -7.20
CA VAL A 281 7.82 -3.87 -7.86
C VAL A 281 6.89 -2.84 -8.49
N ASN A 282 6.85 -1.62 -7.95
CA ASN A 282 5.97 -0.57 -8.49
C ASN A 282 6.42 0.01 -9.83
N VAL A 283 7.62 -0.37 -10.30
CA VAL A 283 8.12 -0.02 -11.64
C VAL A 283 7.26 -0.64 -12.75
N TRP A 284 6.56 -1.74 -12.47
CA TRP A 284 5.66 -2.38 -13.44
C TRP A 284 4.41 -1.55 -13.73
N ALA A 285 3.95 -0.74 -12.80
CA ALA A 285 2.67 -0.03 -12.91
C ALA A 285 2.61 0.96 -14.09
N PRO A 286 3.59 1.85 -14.34
CA PRO A 286 3.60 2.71 -15.53
C PRO A 286 3.64 1.93 -16.84
N ILE A 287 4.41 0.84 -16.88
CA ILE A 287 4.53 -0.02 -18.06
C ILE A 287 3.16 -0.62 -18.38
N ASN A 288 2.50 -1.22 -17.38
CA ASN A 288 1.17 -1.79 -17.57
C ASN A 288 0.12 -0.75 -17.99
N ARG A 289 0.17 0.46 -17.43
CA ARG A 289 -0.74 1.57 -17.82
C ARG A 289 -0.56 1.98 -19.28
N LEU A 290 0.62 1.84 -19.85
CA LEU A 290 0.90 2.13 -21.26
C LEU A 290 0.32 1.05 -22.17
N PHE A 291 0.52 -0.22 -21.84
CA PHE A 291 0.16 -1.35 -22.69
C PHE A 291 -1.30 -1.77 -22.58
N PHE A 292 -1.86 -1.74 -21.37
CA PHE A 292 -3.19 -2.29 -21.08
C PHE A 292 -4.33 -1.73 -21.94
N PRO A 293 -4.52 -0.39 -22.11
CA PRO A 293 -5.61 0.14 -22.92
C PRO A 293 -5.51 -0.27 -24.40
N ARG A 294 -4.30 -0.28 -24.92
CA ARG A 294 -4.02 -0.66 -26.31
C ARG A 294 -4.30 -2.13 -26.55
N LEU A 295 -3.85 -2.99 -25.64
CA LEU A 295 -4.09 -4.43 -25.69
C LEU A 295 -5.59 -4.75 -25.58
N SER A 296 -6.30 -4.13 -24.65
CA SER A 296 -7.73 -4.32 -24.46
C SER A 296 -8.55 -3.95 -25.71
N PHE A 297 -8.12 -2.94 -26.46
CA PHE A 297 -8.73 -2.57 -27.74
C PHE A 297 -8.38 -3.57 -28.84
N GLN A 298 -7.09 -3.93 -28.98
CA GLN A 298 -6.61 -4.73 -30.08
C GLN A 298 -7.02 -6.19 -30.02
N VAL A 299 -7.19 -6.75 -28.81
CA VAL A 299 -7.66 -8.14 -28.63
C VAL A 299 -8.98 -8.38 -29.37
N ILE A 300 -9.85 -7.36 -29.45
CA ILE A 300 -11.16 -7.46 -30.12
C ILE A 300 -11.06 -7.12 -31.61
N HIS A 301 -10.26 -6.10 -31.98
CA HIS A 301 -10.27 -5.54 -33.34
C HIS A 301 -9.19 -6.12 -34.27
N ASP A 302 -8.00 -6.44 -33.73
CA ASP A 302 -6.90 -7.05 -34.47
C ASP A 302 -6.09 -8.00 -33.58
N PRO A 303 -6.47 -9.29 -33.51
CA PRO A 303 -5.78 -10.29 -32.70
C PRO A 303 -4.31 -10.51 -33.07
N LYS A 304 -3.92 -10.28 -34.34
CA LYS A 304 -2.53 -10.41 -34.78
C LYS A 304 -1.67 -9.29 -34.21
N GLU A 305 -2.18 -8.07 -34.29
CA GLU A 305 -1.52 -6.89 -33.72
C GLU A 305 -1.51 -6.98 -32.18
N ALA A 306 -2.58 -7.43 -31.54
CA ALA A 306 -2.62 -7.68 -30.09
C ALA A 306 -1.49 -8.64 -29.67
N ARG A 307 -1.29 -9.75 -30.40
CA ARG A 307 -0.21 -10.69 -30.11
C ARG A 307 1.18 -10.04 -30.21
N ARG A 308 1.41 -9.18 -31.20
CA ARG A 308 2.68 -8.43 -31.33
C ARG A 308 2.90 -7.53 -30.11
N TRP A 309 1.88 -6.78 -29.70
CA TRP A 309 1.97 -5.91 -28.52
C TRP A 309 2.14 -6.68 -27.22
N MET A 310 1.53 -7.87 -27.08
CA MET A 310 1.78 -8.77 -25.95
C MET A 310 3.25 -9.20 -25.91
N VAL A 311 3.83 -9.57 -27.07
CA VAL A 311 5.26 -9.95 -27.13
C VAL A 311 6.15 -8.76 -26.75
N TYR A 312 5.88 -7.55 -27.27
CA TYR A 312 6.65 -6.37 -26.91
C TYR A 312 6.53 -6.02 -25.43
N GLY A 313 5.31 -5.99 -24.88
CA GLY A 313 5.07 -5.70 -23.48
C GLY A 313 5.72 -6.73 -22.55
N GLY A 314 5.64 -8.02 -22.94
CA GLY A 314 6.32 -9.11 -22.25
C GLY A 314 7.84 -8.99 -22.29
N ALA A 315 8.41 -8.68 -23.46
CA ALA A 315 9.84 -8.47 -23.60
C ALA A 315 10.34 -7.28 -22.77
N VAL A 316 9.59 -6.18 -22.75
CA VAL A 316 9.91 -4.98 -21.91
C VAL A 316 9.89 -5.37 -20.43
N LEU A 317 8.80 -5.98 -19.94
CA LEU A 317 8.70 -6.35 -18.52
C LEU A 317 9.73 -7.40 -18.12
N PHE A 318 9.98 -8.39 -18.97
CA PHE A 318 11.03 -9.37 -18.74
C PHE A 318 12.42 -8.71 -18.65
N SER A 319 12.76 -7.84 -19.61
CA SER A 319 14.08 -7.17 -19.63
C SER A 319 14.27 -6.24 -18.43
N VAL A 320 13.25 -5.45 -18.08
CA VAL A 320 13.30 -4.57 -16.90
C VAL A 320 13.35 -5.40 -15.62
N GLY A 321 12.54 -6.49 -15.53
CA GLY A 321 12.54 -7.40 -14.39
C GLY A 321 13.87 -8.09 -14.20
N LEU A 322 14.46 -8.63 -15.29
CA LEU A 322 15.78 -9.25 -15.26
C LEU A 322 16.87 -8.24 -14.90
N GLY A 323 16.82 -7.05 -15.50
CA GLY A 323 17.79 -5.98 -15.22
C GLY A 323 17.74 -5.53 -13.76
N LEU A 324 16.55 -5.27 -13.20
CA LEU A 324 16.40 -4.91 -11.79
C LEU A 324 16.77 -6.05 -10.85
N SER A 325 16.40 -7.30 -11.18
CA SER A 325 16.79 -8.48 -10.41
C SER A 325 18.31 -8.65 -10.38
N GLY A 326 18.97 -8.57 -11.55
CA GLY A 326 20.44 -8.65 -11.66
C GLY A 326 21.15 -7.50 -10.95
N LEU A 327 20.64 -6.28 -11.12
CA LEU A 327 21.20 -5.10 -10.45
C LEU A 327 21.09 -5.21 -8.93
N LEU A 328 19.90 -5.61 -8.42
CA LEU A 328 19.70 -5.80 -6.99
C LEU A 328 20.59 -6.94 -6.44
N PHE A 329 20.72 -8.04 -7.18
CA PHE A 329 21.57 -9.16 -6.77
C PHE A 329 23.04 -8.74 -6.66
N LEU A 330 23.55 -7.99 -7.64
CA LEU A 330 24.95 -7.51 -7.67
C LEU A 330 25.19 -6.42 -6.62
N LEU A 331 24.26 -5.49 -6.46
CA LEU A 331 24.39 -4.38 -5.51
C LEU A 331 23.95 -4.73 -4.10
N ALA A 332 23.43 -5.95 -3.83
CA ALA A 332 22.94 -6.33 -2.51
C ALA A 332 23.96 -6.08 -1.37
N PRO A 333 25.26 -6.44 -1.47
CA PRO A 333 26.22 -6.14 -0.41
C PRO A 333 26.38 -4.64 -0.16
N PHE A 334 26.48 -3.86 -1.24
CA PHE A 334 26.62 -2.41 -1.16
C PHE A 334 25.37 -1.74 -0.55
N LEU A 335 24.17 -2.15 -0.99
CA LEU A 335 22.92 -1.63 -0.47
C LEU A 335 22.74 -1.94 1.02
N VAL A 336 23.06 -3.16 1.45
CA VAL A 336 22.98 -3.54 2.86
C VAL A 336 23.96 -2.70 3.69
N GLN A 337 25.19 -2.56 3.25
CA GLN A 337 26.21 -1.78 3.96
C GLN A 337 25.81 -0.30 4.07
N VAL A 338 25.33 0.32 3.00
CA VAL A 338 24.99 1.76 2.97
C VAL A 338 23.65 2.05 3.62
N MET A 339 22.65 1.18 3.39
CA MET A 339 21.29 1.43 3.83
C MET A 339 20.98 0.90 5.24
N LEU A 340 21.63 -0.16 5.67
CA LEU A 340 21.33 -0.79 6.95
C LEU A 340 22.49 -0.68 7.95
N GLY A 341 23.73 -0.78 7.48
CA GLY A 341 24.92 -0.68 8.30
C GLY A 341 25.28 -1.97 9.06
N PRO A 342 26.12 -1.86 10.12
CA PRO A 342 26.58 -3.01 10.90
C PRO A 342 25.42 -3.77 11.57
N GLY A 343 25.56 -5.10 11.68
CA GLY A 343 24.55 -5.99 12.29
C GLY A 343 23.46 -6.46 11.33
N TYR A 344 23.56 -6.09 10.04
CA TYR A 344 22.62 -6.51 8.99
C TYR A 344 23.29 -7.32 7.87
N GLU A 345 24.47 -7.88 8.12
CA GLU A 345 25.25 -8.64 7.12
C GLU A 345 24.44 -9.81 6.55
N GLU A 346 23.65 -10.47 7.39
CA GLU A 346 22.73 -11.57 7.02
C GLU A 346 21.61 -11.16 6.07
N VAL A 347 21.34 -9.86 5.93
CA VAL A 347 20.37 -9.37 4.94
C VAL A 347 20.90 -9.52 3.52
N THR A 348 22.22 -9.50 3.32
CA THR A 348 22.84 -9.63 1.99
C THR A 348 22.43 -10.92 1.26
N PRO A 349 22.60 -12.12 1.82
CA PRO A 349 22.16 -13.34 1.16
C PRO A 349 20.63 -13.40 1.01
N LEU A 350 19.86 -12.88 1.98
CA LEU A 350 18.40 -12.77 1.85
C LEU A 350 18.00 -11.89 0.67
N LEU A 351 18.62 -10.72 0.53
CA LEU A 351 18.34 -9.77 -0.53
C LEU A 351 18.70 -10.33 -1.92
N LYS A 352 19.78 -11.10 -2.01
CA LYS A 352 20.13 -11.82 -3.25
C LYS A 352 19.06 -12.83 -3.66
N VAL A 353 18.51 -13.58 -2.71
CA VAL A 353 17.38 -14.49 -3.00
C VAL A 353 16.14 -13.69 -3.39
N MET A 354 15.78 -12.67 -2.61
CA MET A 354 14.61 -11.81 -2.88
C MET A 354 14.73 -11.06 -4.22
N ALA A 355 15.92 -10.86 -4.76
CA ALA A 355 16.09 -10.23 -6.07
C ALA A 355 15.37 -10.99 -7.18
N PHE A 356 15.31 -12.33 -7.12
CA PHE A 356 14.57 -13.15 -8.09
C PHE A 356 13.06 -12.91 -8.05
N PHE A 357 12.51 -12.46 -6.91
CA PHE A 357 11.12 -12.07 -6.81
C PHE A 357 10.73 -10.99 -7.83
N LEU A 358 11.63 -10.05 -8.13
CA LEU A 358 11.38 -8.98 -9.10
C LEU A 358 11.14 -9.53 -10.51
N LEU A 359 11.91 -10.54 -10.92
CA LEU A 359 11.75 -11.19 -12.22
C LEU A 359 10.39 -11.92 -12.33
N PHE A 360 10.06 -12.74 -11.33
CA PHE A 360 8.79 -13.46 -11.33
C PHE A 360 7.60 -12.51 -11.22
N SER A 361 7.72 -11.46 -10.41
CA SER A 361 6.69 -10.42 -10.26
C SER A 361 6.47 -9.62 -11.56
N ALA A 362 7.52 -9.35 -12.33
CA ALA A 362 7.39 -8.74 -13.66
C ALA A 362 6.62 -9.64 -14.63
N LEU A 363 6.92 -10.95 -14.61
CA LEU A 363 6.26 -11.94 -15.47
C LEU A 363 4.79 -12.16 -15.07
N SER A 364 4.47 -12.26 -13.77
CA SER A 364 3.08 -12.39 -13.33
C SER A 364 2.29 -11.10 -13.59
N SER A 365 2.91 -9.94 -13.43
CA SER A 365 2.32 -8.66 -13.82
C SER A 365 2.02 -8.57 -15.33
N PHE A 366 2.94 -9.07 -16.17
CA PHE A 366 2.73 -9.19 -17.61
C PHE A 366 1.54 -10.12 -17.93
N LEU A 367 1.59 -11.36 -17.44
CA LEU A 367 0.52 -12.33 -17.72
C LEU A 367 -0.82 -11.87 -17.20
N GLY A 368 -0.86 -11.29 -16.01
CA GLY A 368 -2.09 -10.80 -15.39
C GLY A 368 -2.69 -9.63 -16.15
N LEU A 369 -1.93 -8.54 -16.27
CA LEU A 369 -2.47 -7.25 -16.72
C LEU A 369 -2.39 -7.06 -18.25
N GLN A 370 -1.45 -7.71 -18.94
CA GLN A 370 -1.31 -7.53 -20.39
C GLN A 370 -1.84 -8.72 -21.21
N VAL A 371 -2.11 -9.87 -20.58
CA VAL A 371 -2.63 -11.04 -21.28
C VAL A 371 -4.01 -11.44 -20.78
N LEU A 372 -4.12 -11.89 -19.51
CA LEU A 372 -5.37 -12.44 -18.96
C LEU A 372 -6.49 -11.41 -18.89
N LEU A 373 -6.21 -10.21 -18.39
CA LEU A 373 -7.21 -9.17 -18.20
C LEU A 373 -7.78 -8.66 -19.55
N PRO A 374 -6.97 -8.33 -20.58
CA PRO A 374 -7.50 -7.98 -21.91
C PRO A 374 -8.30 -9.11 -22.58
N LEU A 375 -7.97 -10.39 -22.30
CA LEU A 375 -8.71 -11.55 -22.78
C LEU A 375 -10.00 -11.85 -21.99
N GLY A 376 -10.34 -11.04 -20.97
CA GLY A 376 -11.51 -11.28 -20.10
C GLY A 376 -11.37 -12.52 -19.21
N ARG A 377 -10.14 -12.93 -18.88
CA ARG A 377 -9.84 -14.11 -18.04
C ARG A 377 -9.37 -13.74 -16.65
N GLU A 378 -10.09 -12.84 -15.99
CA GLU A 378 -9.80 -12.34 -14.63
C GLU A 378 -9.67 -13.44 -13.58
N GLN A 379 -10.41 -14.55 -13.76
CA GLN A 379 -10.32 -15.72 -12.87
C GLN A 379 -8.89 -16.28 -12.78
N GLY A 380 -8.08 -16.15 -13.85
CA GLY A 380 -6.69 -16.60 -13.83
C GLY A 380 -5.81 -15.82 -12.87
N LEU A 381 -6.04 -14.51 -12.73
CA LEU A 381 -5.39 -13.70 -11.71
C LEU A 381 -5.78 -14.16 -10.31
N LEU A 382 -7.07 -14.35 -10.08
CA LEU A 382 -7.59 -14.76 -8.78
C LEU A 382 -7.01 -16.11 -8.34
N TRP A 383 -7.10 -17.14 -9.22
CA TRP A 383 -6.58 -18.45 -8.93
C TRP A 383 -5.05 -18.46 -8.75
N GLY A 384 -4.31 -17.73 -9.59
CA GLY A 384 -2.87 -17.56 -9.42
C GLY A 384 -2.51 -16.97 -8.06
N THR A 385 -3.16 -15.87 -7.69
CA THR A 385 -2.92 -15.20 -6.39
C THR A 385 -3.29 -16.08 -5.20
N LEU A 386 -4.40 -16.82 -5.28
CA LEU A 386 -4.81 -17.77 -4.23
C LEU A 386 -3.80 -18.91 -4.07
N LEU A 387 -3.30 -19.48 -5.17
CA LEU A 387 -2.26 -20.52 -5.12
C LEU A 387 -0.99 -20.00 -4.45
N GLY A 388 -0.54 -18.80 -4.83
CA GLY A 388 0.61 -18.15 -4.19
C GLY A 388 0.39 -17.87 -2.70
N ALA A 389 -0.82 -17.46 -2.31
CA ALA A 389 -1.17 -17.23 -0.90
C ALA A 389 -1.15 -18.53 -0.09
N CYS A 390 -1.77 -19.60 -0.60
CA CYS A 390 -1.75 -20.92 0.02
C CYS A 390 -0.32 -21.46 0.15
N TRP A 391 0.51 -21.28 -0.89
CA TRP A 391 1.91 -21.65 -0.86
C TRP A 391 2.67 -20.88 0.22
N ASN A 392 2.53 -19.56 0.26
CA ASN A 392 3.20 -18.72 1.26
C ASN A 392 2.80 -19.10 2.69
N ILE A 393 1.54 -19.45 2.94
CA ILE A 393 1.10 -19.87 4.27
C ILE A 393 1.63 -21.28 4.60
N GLY A 394 1.37 -22.27 3.74
CA GLY A 394 1.68 -23.67 4.02
C GLY A 394 3.18 -23.96 3.99
N VAL A 395 3.82 -23.64 2.87
CA VAL A 395 5.28 -23.87 2.71
C VAL A 395 6.07 -22.86 3.51
N GLY A 396 5.59 -21.61 3.63
CA GLY A 396 6.24 -20.57 4.42
C GLY A 396 6.36 -20.94 5.89
N TRP A 397 5.33 -21.53 6.48
CA TRP A 397 5.39 -22.06 7.85
C TRP A 397 6.52 -23.09 8.00
N TYR A 398 6.52 -24.11 7.16
CA TYR A 398 7.55 -25.16 7.18
C TYR A 398 8.95 -24.60 6.93
N ALA A 399 9.09 -23.73 5.92
CA ALA A 399 10.37 -23.15 5.56
C ALA A 399 10.92 -22.20 6.65
N ALA A 400 10.06 -21.43 7.32
CA ALA A 400 10.45 -20.61 8.46
C ALA A 400 11.02 -21.45 9.61
N VAL A 401 10.32 -22.54 9.97
CA VAL A 401 10.78 -23.43 11.05
C VAL A 401 12.10 -24.13 10.71
N ARG A 402 12.30 -24.52 9.43
CA ARG A 402 13.46 -25.31 9.02
C ARG A 402 14.68 -24.47 8.65
N TRP A 403 14.47 -23.32 7.99
CA TRP A 403 15.55 -22.51 7.41
C TRP A 403 15.47 -21.02 7.81
N GLY A 404 14.62 -20.68 8.78
CA GLY A 404 14.51 -19.31 9.28
C GLY A 404 14.13 -18.28 8.22
N ALA A 405 14.73 -17.09 8.30
CA ALA A 405 14.51 -15.99 7.37
C ALA A 405 14.85 -16.35 5.92
N HIS A 406 15.85 -17.21 5.70
CA HIS A 406 16.21 -17.72 4.37
C HIS A 406 15.08 -18.55 3.75
N GLY A 407 14.44 -19.41 4.55
CA GLY A 407 13.28 -20.17 4.12
C GLY A 407 12.14 -19.27 3.64
N LEU A 408 11.85 -18.20 4.38
CA LEU A 408 10.83 -17.23 4.01
C LEU A 408 11.20 -16.43 2.74
N ALA A 409 12.48 -16.08 2.55
CA ALA A 409 12.93 -15.42 1.32
C ALA A 409 12.71 -16.32 0.10
N TRP A 410 13.04 -17.61 0.19
CA TRP A 410 12.73 -18.57 -0.88
C TRP A 410 11.24 -18.79 -1.08
N THR A 411 10.46 -18.77 0.01
CA THR A 411 8.99 -18.89 -0.08
C THR A 411 8.37 -17.70 -0.80
N LEU A 412 8.88 -16.48 -0.55
CA LEU A 412 8.46 -15.28 -1.27
C LEU A 412 8.65 -15.43 -2.78
N VAL A 413 9.83 -15.88 -3.21
CA VAL A 413 10.18 -16.08 -4.62
C VAL A 413 9.36 -17.21 -5.24
N SER A 414 9.32 -18.37 -4.58
CA SER A 414 8.59 -19.53 -5.09
C SER A 414 7.07 -19.30 -5.08
N GLY A 415 6.54 -18.55 -4.12
CA GLY A 415 5.14 -18.15 -4.09
C GLY A 415 4.74 -17.35 -5.33
N GLU A 416 5.58 -16.41 -5.78
CA GLU A 416 5.35 -15.67 -7.02
C GLU A 416 5.46 -16.57 -8.26
N ALA A 417 6.35 -17.55 -8.24
CA ALA A 417 6.43 -18.58 -9.30
C ALA A 417 5.15 -19.43 -9.37
N TRP A 418 4.51 -19.73 -8.24
CA TRP A 418 3.21 -20.40 -8.19
C TRP A 418 2.07 -19.51 -8.69
N VAL A 419 2.09 -18.21 -8.40
CA VAL A 419 1.16 -17.23 -9.02
C VAL A 419 1.27 -17.30 -10.54
N LEU A 420 2.49 -17.23 -11.06
CA LEU A 420 2.78 -17.34 -12.50
C LEU A 420 2.29 -18.68 -13.08
N GLY A 421 2.57 -19.79 -12.40
CA GLY A 421 2.13 -21.13 -12.78
C GLY A 421 0.61 -21.26 -12.88
N GLY A 422 -0.13 -20.72 -11.90
CA GLY A 422 -1.59 -20.70 -11.92
C GLY A 422 -2.18 -19.90 -13.08
N MET A 423 -1.56 -18.76 -13.41
CA MET A 423 -1.94 -17.95 -14.58
C MET A 423 -1.67 -18.69 -15.89
N LEU A 424 -0.51 -19.36 -16.02
CA LEU A 424 -0.17 -20.17 -17.19
C LEU A 424 -1.10 -21.37 -17.36
N LEU A 425 -1.47 -22.06 -16.29
CA LEU A 425 -2.44 -23.15 -16.33
C LEU A 425 -3.82 -22.68 -16.80
N THR A 426 -4.23 -21.49 -16.41
CA THR A 426 -5.49 -20.90 -16.90
C THR A 426 -5.46 -20.65 -18.39
N LEU A 427 -4.36 -20.08 -18.91
CA LEU A 427 -4.17 -19.88 -20.34
C LEU A 427 -4.11 -21.19 -21.13
N TRP A 428 -3.44 -22.20 -20.59
CA TRP A 428 -3.34 -23.51 -21.24
C TRP A 428 -4.69 -24.23 -21.33
N ARG A 429 -5.49 -24.22 -20.22
CA ARG A 429 -6.85 -24.78 -20.22
C ARG A 429 -7.74 -24.07 -21.22
N TRP A 430 -7.67 -22.74 -21.28
CA TRP A 430 -8.44 -21.95 -22.23
C TRP A 430 -8.12 -22.31 -23.68
N LYS A 431 -6.85 -22.38 -24.07
CA LYS A 431 -6.45 -22.78 -25.42
C LYS A 431 -6.93 -24.18 -25.82
N ARG A 432 -6.95 -25.13 -24.88
CA ARG A 432 -7.49 -26.47 -25.13
C ARG A 432 -9.00 -26.46 -25.38
N LEU A 433 -9.74 -25.65 -24.66
CA LEU A 433 -11.20 -25.57 -24.79
C LEU A 433 -11.62 -24.87 -26.10
N GLU A 434 -10.85 -23.93 -26.61
CA GLU A 434 -11.11 -23.25 -27.89
C GLU A 434 -10.56 -24.07 -29.09
N GLY A 435 -9.40 -24.67 -28.96
CA GLY A 435 -8.84 -25.54 -30.03
C GLY A 435 -9.59 -26.86 -30.24
N GLY A 436 -10.49 -27.27 -29.34
CA GLY A 436 -11.37 -28.41 -29.51
C GLY A 436 -12.76 -28.07 -30.10
N ARG A 437 -13.00 -26.80 -30.45
CA ARG A 437 -14.23 -26.32 -31.09
C ARG A 437 -14.06 -25.91 -32.56
N GLY A 438 -12.90 -26.09 -33.13
CA GLY A 438 -12.59 -25.98 -34.56
C GLY A 438 -12.25 -27.34 -35.09
#